data_ab66057ee1a3e3fb8cb42081c62f7fbe
#
_entry.id   ab66057ee1a3e3fb8cb42081c62f7fbe
#
_cell.length_a   1.000
_cell.length_b   1.000
_cell.length_c   1.000
_cell.angle_alpha   90.00
_cell.angle_beta   90.00
_cell.angle_gamma   90.00
#
_symmetry.space_group_name_H-M   'P 1'
#
loop_
_entity.id
_entity.type
_entity.pdbx_description
1 polymer ?
#
loop_
_entity_poly.entity_id
_entity_poly.type
_entity_poly.pdbx_seq_one_letter_code
_entity_poly.pdbx_strand_id
1 'polypeptide(L)'
;STYGISQQLLMVGLVLILFALAFKMSAVPFHFWTPDVYTGAPTVITAFMATIVKIGAIVGFYRLFSVVISFYTTYNIILLVISTLTIVLGNVIAATQSNTKRMLAYSSIGHAGFIILGITVLSPSTTYVTWYYLLAYTLSSLAAFWVFYLVSEQAEQEEEISIFKGLVK
;
A
#
# COMPACT_ATOMS: atom_id res chain seq x y z
N SER A 1 -3.60 -34.36 22.19
CA SER A 1 -4.32 -33.07 22.25
C SER A 1 -3.39 -31.84 22.29
N THR A 2 -2.12 -31.96 22.63
CA THR A 2 -1.13 -30.87 22.63
C THR A 2 -0.86 -30.33 21.21
N TYR A 3 -0.91 -31.15 20.19
CA TYR A 3 -0.74 -30.74 18.79
C TYR A 3 -1.88 -29.82 18.30
N GLY A 4 -3.11 -30.02 18.75
CA GLY A 4 -4.25 -29.20 18.37
C GLY A 4 -4.18 -27.77 18.93
N ILE A 5 -3.71 -27.62 20.17
CA ILE A 5 -3.56 -26.31 20.82
C ILE A 5 -2.42 -25.52 20.14
N SER A 6 -1.29 -26.16 19.83
CA SER A 6 -0.18 -25.51 19.13
C SER A 6 -0.56 -25.03 17.74
N GLN A 7 -1.38 -25.78 17.01
CA GLN A 7 -1.86 -25.39 15.68
C GLN A 7 -2.85 -24.21 15.75
N GLN A 8 -3.73 -24.18 16.73
CA GLN A 8 -4.64 -23.04 16.93
C GLN A 8 -3.89 -21.75 17.29
N LEU A 9 -2.89 -21.85 18.18
CA LEU A 9 -2.06 -20.69 18.54
C LEU A 9 -1.27 -20.17 17.33
N LEU A 10 -0.75 -21.05 16.50
CA LEU A 10 -0.06 -20.68 15.28
C LEU A 10 -1.00 -19.94 14.31
N MET A 11 -2.22 -20.43 14.11
CA MET A 11 -3.24 -19.79 13.29
C MET A 11 -3.59 -18.39 13.79
N VAL A 12 -3.83 -18.23 15.09
CA VAL A 12 -4.10 -16.91 15.70
C VAL A 12 -2.91 -15.97 15.50
N GLY A 13 -1.68 -16.45 15.72
CA GLY A 13 -0.47 -15.67 15.49
C GLY A 13 -0.34 -15.18 14.04
N LEU A 14 -0.61 -16.07 13.07
CA LEU A 14 -0.57 -15.72 11.64
C LEU A 14 -1.62 -14.67 11.27
N VAL A 15 -2.84 -14.77 11.80
CA VAL A 15 -3.89 -13.77 11.58
C VAL A 15 -3.51 -12.41 12.16
N LEU A 16 -2.95 -12.38 13.37
CA LEU A 16 -2.48 -11.13 13.99
C LEU A 16 -1.36 -10.47 13.18
N ILE A 17 -0.40 -11.26 12.68
CA ILE A 17 0.67 -10.74 11.82
C ILE A 17 0.10 -10.25 10.48
N LEU A 18 -0.87 -10.95 9.91
CA LEU A 18 -1.59 -10.50 8.71
C LEU A 18 -2.20 -9.11 8.93
N PHE A 19 -2.92 -8.92 10.02
CA PHE A 19 -3.53 -7.62 10.32
C PHE A 19 -2.50 -6.52 10.53
N ALA A 20 -1.41 -6.82 11.24
CA ALA A 20 -0.32 -5.87 11.45
C ALA A 20 0.35 -5.44 10.13
N LEU A 21 0.60 -6.38 9.22
CA LEU A 21 1.18 -6.09 7.92
C LEU A 21 0.17 -5.39 7.00
N ALA A 22 -1.10 -5.78 7.00
CA ALA A 22 -2.16 -5.12 6.27
C ALA A 22 -2.32 -3.65 6.71
N PHE A 23 -2.28 -3.38 8.02
CA PHE A 23 -2.24 -2.03 8.58
C PHE A 23 -1.04 -1.25 8.04
N LYS A 24 0.15 -1.82 8.09
CA LYS A 24 1.39 -1.16 7.65
C LYS A 24 1.43 -0.90 6.15
N MET A 25 0.79 -1.74 5.34
CA MET A 25 0.64 -1.57 3.89
C MET A 25 -0.52 -0.66 3.52
N SER A 26 -1.32 -0.23 4.49
CA SER A 26 -2.55 0.55 4.28
C SER A 26 -3.63 -0.21 3.49
N ALA A 27 -3.70 -1.52 3.66
CA ALA A 27 -4.74 -2.33 3.02
C ALA A 27 -6.10 -2.13 3.72
N VAL A 28 -7.19 -2.15 2.96
CA VAL A 28 -8.56 -2.09 3.50
C VAL A 28 -8.83 -3.35 4.33
N PRO A 29 -9.44 -3.22 5.53
CA PRO A 29 -10.01 -2.03 6.14
C PRO A 29 -9.05 -1.15 6.95
N PHE A 30 -7.78 -1.48 7.07
CA PHE A 30 -6.80 -0.84 7.95
C PHE A 30 -6.11 0.40 7.37
N HIS A 31 -6.71 1.06 6.37
CA HIS A 31 -6.12 2.16 5.61
C HIS A 31 -6.35 3.57 6.19
N PHE A 32 -7.22 3.73 7.20
CA PHE A 32 -7.74 5.02 7.67
C PHE A 32 -6.67 6.02 8.08
N TRP A 33 -5.57 5.56 8.64
CA TRP A 33 -4.48 6.39 9.13
C TRP A 33 -3.68 7.06 8.00
N THR A 34 -3.62 6.44 6.82
CA THR A 34 -2.69 6.82 5.75
C THR A 34 -2.99 8.20 5.16
N PRO A 35 -4.23 8.55 4.79
CA PRO A 35 -4.52 9.87 4.24
C PRO A 35 -4.23 11.00 5.22
N ASP A 36 -4.57 10.83 6.48
CA ASP A 36 -4.41 11.87 7.50
C ASP A 36 -2.94 12.04 7.91
N VAL A 37 -2.20 10.95 8.07
CA VAL A 37 -0.76 10.99 8.36
C VAL A 37 0.02 11.57 7.17
N TYR A 38 -0.35 11.24 5.93
CA TYR A 38 0.36 11.75 4.75
C TYR A 38 0.11 13.25 4.53
N THR A 39 -1.07 13.75 4.83
CA THR A 39 -1.35 15.19 4.77
C THR A 39 -0.69 15.95 5.92
N GLY A 40 -0.65 15.39 7.12
CA GLY A 40 -0.07 16.06 8.29
C GLY A 40 1.47 16.04 8.35
N ALA A 41 2.12 15.12 7.62
CA ALA A 41 3.58 15.00 7.63
C ALA A 41 4.25 15.90 6.58
N PRO A 42 5.50 16.33 6.79
CA PRO A 42 6.30 16.97 5.75
C PRO A 42 6.41 16.08 4.49
N THR A 43 6.41 16.69 3.30
CA THR A 43 6.36 15.97 2.02
C THR A 43 7.47 14.91 1.87
N VAL A 44 8.69 15.20 2.34
CA VAL A 44 9.82 14.26 2.29
C VAL A 44 9.54 13.01 3.16
N ILE A 45 8.97 13.21 4.36
CA ILE A 45 8.61 12.10 5.25
C ILE A 45 7.47 11.29 4.65
N THR A 46 6.50 11.95 4.04
CA THR A 46 5.40 11.27 3.33
C THR A 46 5.93 10.40 2.17
N ALA A 47 6.86 10.93 1.36
CA ALA A 47 7.50 10.18 0.29
C ALA A 47 8.25 8.94 0.83
N PHE A 48 8.98 9.07 1.94
CA PHE A 48 9.67 7.97 2.60
C PHE A 48 8.69 6.89 3.10
N MET A 49 7.59 7.30 3.75
CA MET A 49 6.56 6.38 4.22
C MET A 49 5.84 5.66 3.08
N ALA A 50 5.52 6.39 2.00
CA ALA A 50 4.83 5.83 0.83
C ALA A 50 5.68 4.82 0.06
N THR A 51 7.00 4.91 0.13
CA THR A 51 7.94 4.09 -0.64
C THR A 51 8.72 3.10 0.25
N ILE A 52 9.72 3.55 0.95
CA ILE A 52 10.68 2.68 1.68
C ILE A 52 9.99 1.85 2.77
N VAL A 53 9.17 2.48 3.60
CA VAL A 53 8.45 1.77 4.68
C VAL A 53 7.48 0.74 4.09
N LYS A 54 6.81 1.10 3.00
CA LYS A 54 5.85 0.21 2.32
C LYS A 54 6.56 -0.97 1.66
N ILE A 55 7.70 -0.77 1.00
CA ILE A 55 8.54 -1.85 0.47
C ILE A 55 8.88 -2.85 1.57
N GLY A 56 9.38 -2.39 2.72
CA GLY A 56 9.72 -3.26 3.84
C GLY A 56 8.53 -4.10 4.32
N ALA A 57 7.34 -3.50 4.41
CA ALA A 57 6.12 -4.21 4.77
C ALA A 57 5.71 -5.26 3.72
N ILE A 58 5.81 -4.92 2.43
CA ILE A 58 5.48 -5.82 1.31
C ILE A 58 6.44 -7.01 1.27
N VAL A 59 7.75 -6.79 1.43
CA VAL A 59 8.75 -7.87 1.49
C VAL A 59 8.46 -8.82 2.66
N GLY A 60 8.17 -8.27 3.84
CA GLY A 60 7.77 -9.06 5.01
C GLY A 60 6.50 -9.87 4.77
N PHE A 61 5.49 -9.24 4.16
CA PHE A 61 4.24 -9.89 3.79
C PHE A 61 4.45 -11.02 2.78
N TYR A 62 5.21 -10.77 1.71
CA TYR A 62 5.55 -11.78 0.72
C TYR A 62 6.27 -12.99 1.34
N ARG A 63 7.29 -12.76 2.15
CA ARG A 63 8.04 -13.81 2.85
C ARG A 63 7.15 -14.68 3.73
N LEU A 64 6.29 -14.06 4.51
CA LEU A 64 5.40 -14.78 5.40
C LEU A 64 4.38 -15.60 4.60
N PHE A 65 3.72 -14.96 3.62
CA PHE A 65 2.63 -15.57 2.86
C PHE A 65 3.10 -16.60 1.86
N SER A 66 4.32 -16.51 1.31
CA SER A 66 4.89 -17.55 0.46
C SER A 66 4.98 -18.92 1.17
N VAL A 67 5.14 -18.90 2.48
CA VAL A 67 5.15 -20.12 3.29
C VAL A 67 3.72 -20.53 3.67
N VAL A 68 2.89 -19.59 4.13
CA VAL A 68 1.54 -19.88 4.66
C VAL A 68 0.54 -20.29 3.58
N ILE A 69 0.56 -19.63 2.43
CA ILE A 69 -0.38 -19.91 1.33
C ILE A 69 -0.22 -21.33 0.80
N SER A 70 0.99 -21.88 0.80
CA SER A 70 1.25 -23.25 0.40
C SER A 70 0.50 -24.31 1.24
N PHE A 71 0.11 -23.94 2.45
CA PHE A 71 -0.56 -24.85 3.39
C PHE A 71 -2.08 -24.60 3.52
N TYR A 72 -2.57 -23.40 3.18
CA TYR A 72 -3.96 -23.01 3.51
C TYR A 72 -4.61 -22.19 2.39
N THR A 73 -5.41 -22.85 1.56
CA THR A 73 -6.18 -22.22 0.45
C THR A 73 -7.16 -21.14 0.93
N THR A 74 -7.64 -21.22 2.17
CA THR A 74 -8.58 -20.25 2.76
C THR A 74 -8.00 -18.85 2.81
N TYR A 75 -6.69 -18.70 3.03
CA TYR A 75 -6.03 -17.39 3.07
C TYR A 75 -6.03 -16.68 1.71
N ASN A 76 -6.01 -17.42 0.60
CA ASN A 76 -6.09 -16.86 -0.74
C ASN A 76 -7.40 -16.09 -0.96
N ILE A 77 -8.52 -16.62 -0.50
CA ILE A 77 -9.83 -15.96 -0.63
C ILE A 77 -9.85 -14.68 0.18
N ILE A 78 -9.34 -14.71 1.42
CA ILE A 78 -9.27 -13.51 2.28
C ILE A 78 -8.40 -12.44 1.63
N LEU A 79 -7.23 -12.80 1.10
CA LEU A 79 -6.34 -11.87 0.44
C LEU A 79 -6.93 -11.31 -0.86
N LEU A 80 -7.66 -12.11 -1.64
CA LEU A 80 -8.39 -11.65 -2.82
C LEU A 80 -9.46 -10.62 -2.47
N VAL A 81 -10.22 -10.84 -1.41
CA VAL A 81 -11.23 -9.87 -0.94
C VAL A 81 -10.54 -8.58 -0.47
N ILE A 82 -9.51 -8.67 0.36
CA ILE A 82 -8.76 -7.51 0.85
C ILE A 82 -8.13 -6.74 -0.33
N SER A 83 -7.49 -7.40 -1.28
CA SER A 83 -6.87 -6.75 -2.43
C SER A 83 -7.90 -6.05 -3.30
N THR A 84 -9.01 -6.70 -3.62
CA THR A 84 -10.08 -6.12 -4.43
C THR A 84 -10.68 -4.87 -3.78
N LEU A 85 -11.03 -4.95 -2.49
CA LEU A 85 -11.54 -3.80 -1.74
C LEU A 85 -10.51 -2.67 -1.69
N THR A 86 -9.23 -2.99 -1.51
CA THR A 86 -8.15 -2.00 -1.45
C THR A 86 -7.96 -1.30 -2.80
N ILE A 87 -8.02 -2.04 -3.91
CA ILE A 87 -7.96 -1.47 -5.26
C ILE A 87 -9.14 -0.53 -5.51
N VAL A 88 -10.36 -1.01 -5.27
CA VAL A 88 -11.58 -0.26 -5.58
C VAL A 88 -11.67 1.00 -4.73
N LEU A 89 -11.59 0.88 -3.40
CA LEU A 89 -11.71 2.03 -2.50
C LEU A 89 -10.56 3.02 -2.68
N GLY A 90 -9.32 2.54 -2.81
CA GLY A 90 -8.17 3.40 -3.03
C GLY A 90 -8.32 4.27 -4.27
N ASN A 91 -8.67 3.69 -5.42
CA ASN A 91 -8.77 4.43 -6.68
C ASN A 91 -10.02 5.33 -6.74
N VAL A 92 -11.19 4.86 -6.28
CA VAL A 92 -12.43 5.65 -6.30
C VAL A 92 -12.29 6.87 -5.40
N ILE A 93 -11.76 6.71 -4.19
CA ILE A 93 -11.61 7.84 -3.27
C ILE A 93 -10.49 8.77 -3.75
N ALA A 94 -9.39 8.27 -4.32
CA ALA A 94 -8.34 9.11 -4.89
C ALA A 94 -8.88 10.10 -5.94
N ALA A 95 -9.79 9.63 -6.80
CA ALA A 95 -10.38 10.45 -7.86
C ALA A 95 -11.26 11.61 -7.36
N THR A 96 -11.70 11.58 -6.10
CA THR A 96 -12.56 12.59 -5.48
C THR A 96 -11.82 13.59 -4.60
N GLN A 97 -10.50 13.46 -4.44
CA GLN A 97 -9.71 14.33 -3.57
C GLN A 97 -9.37 15.65 -4.25
N SER A 98 -9.40 16.73 -3.48
CA SER A 98 -8.91 18.06 -3.88
C SER A 98 -7.49 18.35 -3.37
N ASN A 99 -7.07 17.70 -2.29
CA ASN A 99 -5.71 17.80 -1.73
C ASN A 99 -4.78 16.79 -2.41
N THR A 100 -3.64 17.26 -2.92
CA THR A 100 -2.68 16.46 -3.68
C THR A 100 -2.03 15.35 -2.85
N LYS A 101 -1.62 15.64 -1.61
CA LYS A 101 -1.04 14.61 -0.72
C LYS A 101 -2.07 13.53 -0.40
N ARG A 102 -3.32 13.94 -0.15
CA ARG A 102 -4.41 13.02 0.14
C ARG A 102 -4.76 12.14 -1.07
N MET A 103 -4.74 12.72 -2.28
CA MET A 103 -4.88 11.98 -3.53
C MET A 103 -3.76 10.95 -3.71
N LEU A 104 -2.49 11.34 -3.49
CA LEU A 104 -1.35 10.44 -3.57
C LEU A 104 -1.40 9.34 -2.48
N ALA A 105 -1.92 9.65 -1.30
CA ALA A 105 -2.14 8.67 -0.23
C ALA A 105 -3.13 7.58 -0.68
N TYR A 106 -4.30 7.96 -1.20
CA TYR A 106 -5.29 7.00 -1.71
C TYR A 106 -4.79 6.23 -2.94
N SER A 107 -4.07 6.90 -3.85
CA SER A 107 -3.38 6.22 -4.95
C SER A 107 -2.43 5.14 -4.43
N SER A 108 -1.63 5.46 -3.41
CA SER A 108 -0.71 4.48 -2.80
C SER A 108 -1.42 3.31 -2.12
N ILE A 109 -2.66 3.50 -1.64
CA ILE A 109 -3.53 2.44 -1.13
C ILE A 109 -3.96 1.53 -2.28
N GLY A 110 -4.43 2.08 -3.39
CA GLY A 110 -4.81 1.31 -4.58
C GLY A 110 -3.64 0.46 -5.12
N HIS A 111 -2.45 1.04 -5.21
CA HIS A 111 -1.23 0.30 -5.61
C HIS A 111 -0.88 -0.83 -4.65
N ALA A 112 -1.03 -0.65 -3.34
CA ALA A 112 -0.84 -1.74 -2.38
C ALA A 112 -1.80 -2.91 -2.65
N GLY A 113 -3.05 -2.62 -3.04
CA GLY A 113 -4.03 -3.63 -3.43
C GLY A 113 -3.57 -4.46 -4.63
N PHE A 114 -3.02 -3.85 -5.69
CA PHE A 114 -2.45 -4.57 -6.84
C PHE A 114 -1.27 -5.47 -6.45
N ILE A 115 -0.41 -5.01 -5.54
CA ILE A 115 0.72 -5.79 -5.04
C ILE A 115 0.24 -7.00 -4.23
N ILE A 116 -0.75 -6.82 -3.34
CA ILE A 116 -1.35 -7.92 -2.59
C ILE A 116 -1.96 -8.94 -3.54
N LEU A 117 -2.68 -8.49 -4.59
CA LEU A 117 -3.24 -9.39 -5.61
C LEU A 117 -2.15 -10.23 -6.28
N GLY A 118 -1.03 -9.61 -6.67
CA GLY A 118 0.12 -10.33 -7.25
C GLY A 118 0.70 -11.39 -6.31
N ILE A 119 0.72 -11.12 -5.00
CA ILE A 119 1.20 -12.06 -3.99
C ILE A 119 0.23 -13.24 -3.80
N THR A 120 -1.08 -13.05 -3.98
CA THR A 120 -2.06 -14.14 -3.81
C THR A 120 -1.91 -15.25 -4.84
N VAL A 121 -1.43 -14.94 -6.04
CA VAL A 121 -1.34 -15.91 -7.15
C VAL A 121 -0.09 -16.79 -7.06
N LEU A 122 0.96 -16.37 -6.37
CA LEU A 122 2.22 -17.09 -6.06
C LEU A 122 2.68 -18.11 -7.10
N SER A 123 2.81 -17.69 -8.36
CA SER A 123 3.54 -18.45 -9.37
C SER A 123 4.91 -17.82 -9.61
N PRO A 124 5.91 -18.55 -10.12
CA PRO A 124 7.21 -17.93 -10.44
C PRO A 124 7.08 -16.72 -11.36
N SER A 125 6.21 -16.77 -12.37
CA SER A 125 5.96 -15.66 -13.29
C SER A 125 5.31 -14.45 -12.61
N THR A 126 4.30 -14.65 -11.75
CA THR A 126 3.66 -13.55 -11.02
C THR A 126 4.57 -12.92 -9.98
N THR A 127 5.49 -13.68 -9.41
CA THR A 127 6.50 -13.16 -8.49
C THR A 127 7.38 -12.12 -9.17
N TYR A 128 7.93 -12.40 -10.36
CA TYR A 128 8.73 -11.42 -11.11
C TYR A 128 7.93 -10.17 -11.47
N VAL A 129 6.69 -10.34 -11.93
CA VAL A 129 5.80 -9.21 -12.26
C VAL A 129 5.52 -8.35 -11.03
N THR A 130 5.31 -8.95 -9.87
CA THR A 130 5.06 -8.23 -8.61
C THR A 130 6.26 -7.39 -8.19
N TRP A 131 7.48 -7.92 -8.29
CA TRP A 131 8.70 -7.17 -7.99
C TRP A 131 8.95 -6.04 -8.98
N TYR A 132 8.73 -6.29 -10.27
CA TYR A 132 8.81 -5.25 -11.29
C TYR A 132 7.78 -4.12 -11.02
N TYR A 133 6.54 -4.49 -10.69
CA TYR A 133 5.49 -3.53 -10.33
C TYR A 133 5.88 -2.69 -9.11
N LEU A 134 6.44 -3.33 -8.07
CA LEU A 134 6.90 -2.63 -6.87
C LEU A 134 8.00 -1.62 -7.18
N LEU A 135 8.93 -1.96 -8.06
CA LEU A 135 9.98 -1.06 -8.51
C LEU A 135 9.40 0.13 -9.29
N ALA A 136 8.52 -0.13 -10.26
CA ALA A 136 7.87 0.90 -11.04
C ALA A 136 7.04 1.84 -10.16
N TYR A 137 6.27 1.28 -9.21
CA TYR A 137 5.51 2.04 -8.22
C TYR A 137 6.41 2.96 -7.38
N THR A 138 7.54 2.43 -6.91
CA THR A 138 8.47 3.18 -6.07
C THR A 138 9.05 4.38 -6.80
N LEU A 139 9.53 4.16 -8.04
CA LEU A 139 10.11 5.23 -8.86
C LEU A 139 9.07 6.30 -9.22
N SER A 140 7.87 5.89 -9.65
CA SER A 140 6.81 6.82 -10.00
C SER A 140 6.31 7.62 -8.80
N SER A 141 6.19 6.98 -7.63
CA SER A 141 5.77 7.66 -6.40
C SER A 141 6.82 8.67 -5.92
N LEU A 142 8.11 8.31 -5.94
CA LEU A 142 9.18 9.26 -5.62
C LEU A 142 9.18 10.46 -6.55
N ALA A 143 9.02 10.23 -7.86
CA ALA A 143 8.94 11.31 -8.85
C ALA A 143 7.71 12.21 -8.59
N ALA A 144 6.54 11.63 -8.29
CA ALA A 144 5.33 12.38 -8.01
C ALA A 144 5.47 13.25 -6.76
N PHE A 145 6.00 12.70 -5.66
CA PHE A 145 6.24 13.49 -4.44
C PHE A 145 7.34 14.53 -4.63
N TRP A 146 8.35 14.26 -5.45
CA TRP A 146 9.39 15.24 -5.77
C TRP A 146 8.83 16.42 -6.55
N VAL A 147 8.05 16.17 -7.60
CA VAL A 147 7.37 17.24 -8.36
C VAL A 147 6.43 18.03 -7.46
N PHE A 148 5.63 17.34 -6.64
CA PHE A 148 4.75 18.00 -5.68
C PHE A 148 5.53 18.88 -4.70
N TYR A 149 6.67 18.41 -4.17
CA TYR A 149 7.51 19.18 -3.26
C TYR A 149 7.99 20.50 -3.92
N LEU A 150 8.51 20.42 -5.15
CA LEU A 150 8.99 21.61 -5.88
C LEU A 150 7.88 22.62 -6.15
N VAL A 151 6.70 22.15 -6.53
CA VAL A 151 5.56 23.03 -6.85
C VAL A 151 4.96 23.65 -5.58
N SER A 152 4.80 22.87 -4.52
CA SER A 152 4.22 23.37 -3.27
C SER A 152 5.14 24.36 -2.56
N GLU A 153 6.47 24.23 -2.71
CA GLU A 153 7.42 25.20 -2.17
C GLU A 153 7.29 26.57 -2.86
N GLN A 154 6.98 26.60 -4.16
CA GLN A 154 6.72 27.82 -4.93
C GLN A 154 5.34 28.44 -4.64
N ALA A 155 4.37 27.62 -4.21
CA ALA A 155 2.97 28.00 -3.95
C ALA A 155 2.71 28.24 -2.43
N GLU A 156 3.67 28.76 -1.67
CA GLU A 156 3.54 29.06 -0.23
C GLU A 156 3.04 27.87 0.62
N GLN A 157 3.42 26.64 0.23
CA GLN A 157 3.04 25.37 0.85
C GLN A 157 1.56 24.99 0.71
N GLU A 158 0.86 25.54 -0.27
CA GLU A 158 -0.47 25.05 -0.63
C GLU A 158 -0.42 23.58 -1.11
N GLU A 159 -1.44 22.81 -0.74
CA GLU A 159 -1.52 21.38 -1.04
C GLU A 159 -2.67 21.03 -1.99
N GLU A 160 -3.41 22.01 -2.47
CA GLU A 160 -4.51 21.79 -3.40
C GLU A 160 -4.02 21.43 -4.81
N ILE A 161 -4.82 20.63 -5.52
CA ILE A 161 -4.54 20.29 -6.93
C ILE A 161 -4.52 21.53 -7.83
N SER A 162 -5.16 22.61 -7.40
CA SER A 162 -5.20 23.90 -8.10
C SER A 162 -3.81 24.52 -8.35
N ILE A 163 -2.80 24.21 -7.51
CA ILE A 163 -1.41 24.71 -7.66
C ILE A 163 -0.76 24.29 -8.99
N PHE A 164 -1.23 23.19 -9.60
CA PHE A 164 -0.72 22.73 -10.89
C PHE A 164 -1.30 23.48 -12.09
N LYS A 165 -2.33 24.34 -11.86
CA LYS A 165 -2.90 25.17 -12.91
C LYS A 165 -1.90 26.25 -13.34
N GLY A 166 -1.56 26.28 -14.62
CA GLY A 166 -0.68 27.30 -15.19
C GLY A 166 0.81 26.96 -15.23
N LEU A 167 1.22 25.74 -14.85
CA LEU A 167 2.60 25.26 -15.03
C LEU A 167 2.99 25.10 -16.51
N VAL A 168 2.01 24.99 -17.41
CA VAL A 168 2.21 24.94 -18.85
C VAL A 168 1.92 26.34 -19.41
N LYS A 169 2.94 27.17 -19.50
CA LYS A 169 2.98 28.39 -20.34
C LYS A 169 4.14 28.31 -21.28
#